data_b89c391f0a8b8f3226e9fbae75e64048
#
_entry.id   b89c391f0a8b8f3226e9fbae75e64048
#
_cell.length_a   1.000
_cell.length_b   1.000
_cell.length_c   1.000
_cell.angle_alpha   90.00
_cell.angle_beta   90.00
_cell.angle_gamma   90.00
#
_symmetry.space_group_name_H-M   'P 1'
#
loop_
_entity.id
_entity.type
_entity.pdbx_description
1 polymer ?
#
loop_
_entity_poly.entity_id
_entity_poly.type
_entity_poly.pdbx_seq_one_letter_code
_entity_poly.pdbx_strand_id
1 'polypeptide(L)'
;MQKHNIPRPRWLSASLLAITLLMSSQVFAQCCPNTGGGAPKAANGLGQSFPQATDLAADPDWQIYEFERGGVRYLQINDAAGRVRAAVGHIGDVFWVMPIGGDADRVAVDALPIDARQRKVLYRTNDAEVVLKRTDAGDYWEVRQPDDSH
;
A
#
# COMPACT_ATOMS: atom_id res chain seq x y z
N MET A 1 -62.14 42.07 58.57
CA MET A 1 -61.04 41.06 58.50
C MET A 1 -61.46 39.98 57.52
N GLN A 2 -60.99 40.04 56.30
CA GLN A 2 -61.38 39.12 55.24
C GLN A 2 -60.15 38.41 54.73
N LYS A 3 -60.09 37.10 54.97
CA LYS A 3 -59.03 36.24 54.51
C LYS A 3 -59.29 35.93 53.06
N HIS A 4 -58.46 36.46 52.21
CA HIS A 4 -58.43 36.05 50.82
C HIS A 4 -57.64 34.69 50.66
N ASN A 5 -58.41 33.71 50.26
CA ASN A 5 -57.97 32.40 49.99
C ASN A 5 -57.56 32.34 48.46
N ILE A 6 -56.29 32.29 48.17
CA ILE A 6 -55.79 32.23 46.82
C ILE A 6 -55.64 30.73 46.42
N PRO A 7 -56.35 30.26 45.38
CA PRO A 7 -56.24 28.92 44.94
C PRO A 7 -54.89 28.73 44.14
N ARG A 8 -54.13 27.71 44.50
CA ARG A 8 -52.90 27.30 43.80
C ARG A 8 -53.30 26.62 42.48
N PRO A 9 -52.77 27.04 41.34
CA PRO A 9 -52.94 26.28 40.11
C PRO A 9 -52.10 25.01 40.14
N ARG A 10 -52.78 23.91 39.99
CA ARG A 10 -52.19 22.58 39.72
C ARG A 10 -51.87 22.58 38.23
N TRP A 11 -50.67 22.85 37.90
CA TRP A 11 -50.13 22.64 36.54
C TRP A 11 -49.09 21.52 36.66
N LEU A 12 -49.49 20.41 36.19
CA LEU A 12 -49.34 19.78 34.88
C LEU A 12 -48.01 19.12 34.70
N SER A 13 -48.16 17.85 34.66
CA SER A 13 -47.30 16.82 34.15
C SER A 13 -46.48 17.31 32.96
N ALA A 14 -45.22 17.57 33.18
CA ALA A 14 -44.23 17.66 32.12
C ALA A 14 -43.94 16.25 31.60
N SER A 15 -44.55 15.96 30.46
CA SER A 15 -44.17 14.79 29.66
C SER A 15 -42.76 14.98 29.17
N LEU A 16 -41.81 14.27 29.78
CA LEU A 16 -40.46 14.10 29.21
C LEU A 16 -40.57 13.23 27.97
N LEU A 17 -40.60 13.88 26.82
CA LEU A 17 -40.40 13.21 25.54
C LEU A 17 -38.90 12.82 25.47
N ALA A 18 -38.61 11.60 25.81
CA ALA A 18 -37.29 11.00 25.57
C ALA A 18 -37.10 10.85 24.07
N ILE A 19 -36.42 11.81 23.45
CA ILE A 19 -35.90 11.69 22.09
C ILE A 19 -34.69 10.75 22.15
N THR A 20 -34.92 9.47 21.95
CA THR A 20 -33.86 8.51 21.66
C THR A 20 -33.33 8.79 20.27
N LEU A 21 -32.21 9.51 20.20
CA LEU A 21 -31.39 9.58 18.99
C LEU A 21 -30.87 8.18 18.70
N LEU A 22 -31.50 7.48 17.77
CA LEU A 22 -30.96 6.33 17.13
C LEU A 22 -29.78 6.78 16.26
N MET A 23 -28.58 6.72 16.82
CA MET A 23 -27.37 6.78 16.02
C MET A 23 -27.29 5.51 15.18
N SER A 24 -27.81 5.59 13.98
CA SER A 24 -27.59 4.58 12.96
C SER A 24 -26.11 4.61 12.59
N SER A 25 -25.31 3.75 13.22
CA SER A 25 -23.98 3.44 12.77
C SER A 25 -24.11 2.78 11.39
N GLN A 26 -23.89 3.55 10.35
CA GLN A 26 -23.75 2.99 9.01
C GLN A 26 -22.45 2.23 8.96
N VAL A 27 -22.54 0.95 9.22
CA VAL A 27 -21.48 0.01 8.88
C VAL A 27 -21.45 -0.05 7.35
N PHE A 28 -20.55 0.70 6.75
CA PHE A 28 -20.17 0.46 5.37
C PHE A 28 -19.49 -0.91 5.32
N ALA A 29 -20.27 -1.94 5.11
CA ALA A 29 -19.73 -3.20 4.61
C ALA A 29 -19.22 -2.90 3.20
N GLN A 30 -17.94 -2.58 3.09
CA GLN A 30 -17.24 -2.62 1.81
C GLN A 30 -17.16 -4.09 1.42
N CYS A 31 -18.19 -4.55 0.70
CA CYS A 31 -18.08 -5.74 -0.12
C CYS A 31 -16.96 -5.45 -1.11
N CYS A 32 -15.77 -5.98 -0.85
CA CYS A 32 -14.74 -6.09 -1.87
C CYS A 32 -15.30 -7.00 -2.97
N PRO A 33 -15.55 -6.51 -4.17
CA PRO A 33 -15.74 -7.41 -5.28
C PRO A 33 -14.44 -8.17 -5.46
N ASN A 34 -14.47 -9.45 -5.16
CA ASN A 34 -13.35 -10.37 -5.28
C ASN A 34 -13.14 -10.68 -6.77
N THR A 35 -12.78 -9.69 -7.53
CA THR A 35 -12.25 -9.82 -8.88
C THR A 35 -10.74 -9.69 -8.75
N GLY A 36 -10.05 -10.83 -8.63
CA GLY A 36 -8.63 -11.10 -8.86
C GLY A 36 -7.60 -9.97 -8.88
N GLY A 37 -7.91 -8.82 -8.30
CA GLY A 37 -7.04 -7.65 -8.25
C GLY A 37 -6.36 -7.56 -6.89
N GLY A 38 -5.05 -7.50 -6.87
CA GLY A 38 -4.27 -7.16 -5.69
C GLY A 38 -4.74 -5.82 -5.06
N ALA A 39 -4.22 -5.50 -3.89
CA ALA A 39 -4.52 -4.24 -3.20
C ALA A 39 -4.41 -3.04 -4.15
N PRO A 40 -5.28 -2.01 -4.00
CA PRO A 40 -5.20 -0.82 -4.85
C PRO A 40 -3.80 -0.24 -4.83
N LYS A 41 -3.24 -0.01 -6.00
CA LYS A 41 -1.89 0.55 -6.15
C LYS A 41 -1.92 2.03 -5.82
N ALA A 42 -0.90 2.50 -5.11
CA ALA A 42 -0.79 3.91 -4.79
C ALA A 42 -0.47 4.74 -6.04
N ALA A 43 -1.13 5.88 -6.20
CA ALA A 43 -0.84 6.80 -7.31
C ALA A 43 0.29 7.80 -6.99
N ASN A 44 0.66 7.93 -5.71
CA ASN A 44 1.64 8.90 -5.20
C ASN A 44 2.60 8.23 -4.23
N GLY A 45 3.77 8.86 -4.04
CA GLY A 45 4.76 8.40 -3.04
C GLY A 45 6.02 7.80 -3.64
N LEU A 46 6.10 7.67 -4.97
CA LEU A 46 7.32 7.22 -5.64
C LEU A 46 8.49 8.15 -5.29
N GLY A 47 9.60 7.57 -4.84
CA GLY A 47 10.77 8.28 -4.34
C GLY A 47 10.75 8.61 -2.85
N GLN A 48 9.66 8.33 -2.13
CA GLN A 48 9.57 8.55 -0.69
C GLN A 48 10.13 7.37 0.12
N SER A 49 10.76 7.69 1.25
CA SER A 49 11.29 6.68 2.19
C SER A 49 10.17 5.81 2.81
N PHE A 50 9.04 6.42 3.13
CA PHE A 50 7.89 5.75 3.73
C PHE A 50 6.62 6.21 3.01
N PRO A 51 6.36 5.66 1.81
CA PRO A 51 5.18 6.02 1.05
C PRO A 51 3.91 5.48 1.72
N GLN A 52 2.78 6.11 1.46
CA GLN A 52 1.46 5.61 1.86
C GLN A 52 1.02 4.48 0.90
N ALA A 53 1.76 3.40 0.90
CA ALA A 53 1.55 2.22 0.07
C ALA A 53 1.81 0.96 0.89
N THR A 54 1.20 -0.14 0.49
CA THR A 54 1.44 -1.44 1.13
C THR A 54 2.83 -1.94 0.77
N ASP A 55 3.59 -2.40 1.76
CA ASP A 55 4.82 -3.14 1.52
C ASP A 55 4.46 -4.54 1.02
N LEU A 56 5.03 -4.90 -0.12
CA LEU A 56 4.78 -6.15 -0.83
C LEU A 56 5.99 -7.10 -0.79
N ALA A 57 7.06 -6.74 -0.07
CA ALA A 57 8.25 -7.56 0.03
C ALA A 57 7.97 -8.89 0.74
N ALA A 58 8.52 -9.96 0.22
CA ALA A 58 8.51 -11.28 0.86
C ALA A 58 9.59 -11.41 1.95
N ASP A 59 10.49 -10.44 2.05
CA ASP A 59 11.65 -10.44 2.93
C ASP A 59 11.64 -9.21 3.85
N PRO A 60 11.75 -9.37 5.19
CA PRO A 60 11.64 -8.27 6.15
C PRO A 60 12.81 -7.27 6.10
N ASP A 61 13.92 -7.61 5.48
CA ASP A 61 15.08 -6.71 5.31
C ASP A 61 14.85 -5.68 4.21
N TRP A 62 13.78 -5.85 3.43
CA TRP A 62 13.45 -5.05 2.27
C TRP A 62 12.01 -4.58 2.32
N GLN A 63 11.70 -3.53 1.57
CA GLN A 63 10.36 -3.03 1.34
C GLN A 63 10.17 -2.83 -0.17
N ILE A 64 9.10 -3.36 -0.71
CA ILE A 64 8.73 -3.20 -2.11
C ILE A 64 7.39 -2.51 -2.19
N TYR A 65 7.36 -1.39 -2.89
CA TYR A 65 6.15 -0.63 -3.10
C TYR A 65 5.78 -0.59 -4.58
N GLU A 66 4.52 -0.80 -4.88
CA GLU A 66 4.00 -0.69 -6.23
C GLU A 66 3.12 0.54 -6.37
N PHE A 67 3.36 1.31 -7.43
CA PHE A 67 2.58 2.49 -7.79
C PHE A 67 2.03 2.32 -9.21
N GLU A 68 0.91 2.97 -9.49
CA GLU A 68 0.36 3.03 -10.84
C GLU A 68 -0.09 4.45 -11.18
N ARG A 69 0.36 4.94 -12.31
CA ARG A 69 -0.04 6.26 -12.82
C ARG A 69 -0.10 6.25 -14.34
N GLY A 70 -1.29 6.56 -14.87
CA GLY A 70 -1.47 6.68 -16.33
C GLY A 70 -1.19 5.39 -17.10
N GLY A 71 -1.45 4.22 -16.50
CA GLY A 71 -1.19 2.91 -17.10
C GLY A 71 0.26 2.45 -17.01
N VAL A 72 1.15 3.26 -16.41
CA VAL A 72 2.53 2.89 -16.08
C VAL A 72 2.56 2.37 -14.67
N ARG A 73 3.21 1.25 -14.45
CA ARG A 73 3.51 0.70 -13.12
C ARG A 73 4.93 1.03 -12.72
N TYR A 74 5.14 1.22 -11.43
CA TYR A 74 6.45 1.51 -10.85
C TYR A 74 6.66 0.62 -9.65
N LEU A 75 7.80 -0.04 -9.59
CA LEU A 75 8.27 -0.80 -8.44
C LEU A 75 9.40 -0.02 -7.78
N GLN A 76 9.26 0.27 -6.50
CA GLN A 76 10.28 0.92 -5.69
C GLN A 76 10.83 -0.06 -4.67
N ILE A 77 12.14 -0.11 -4.55
CA ILE A 77 12.88 -0.96 -3.63
C ILE A 77 13.47 -0.07 -2.54
N ASN A 78 13.09 -0.30 -1.29
CA ASN A 78 13.66 0.33 -0.12
C ASN A 78 14.36 -0.72 0.76
N ASP A 79 15.37 -0.29 1.51
CA ASP A 79 15.89 -1.12 2.61
C ASP A 79 15.03 -0.95 3.88
N ALA A 80 15.29 -1.78 4.90
CA ALA A 80 14.54 -1.74 6.16
C ALA A 80 14.63 -0.39 6.91
N ALA A 81 15.62 0.44 6.61
CA ALA A 81 15.74 1.79 7.15
C ALA A 81 14.94 2.84 6.35
N GLY A 82 14.20 2.42 5.33
CA GLY A 82 13.41 3.29 4.46
C GLY A 82 14.22 4.03 3.41
N ARG A 83 15.50 3.71 3.22
CA ARG A 83 16.28 4.36 2.15
C ARG A 83 15.86 3.78 0.81
N VAL A 84 15.50 4.66 -0.12
CA VAL A 84 15.18 4.28 -1.50
C VAL A 84 16.45 3.82 -2.19
N ARG A 85 16.48 2.55 -2.56
CA ARG A 85 17.63 1.93 -3.23
C ARG A 85 17.50 2.08 -4.73
N ALA A 86 16.34 1.77 -5.28
CA ALA A 86 16.08 1.87 -6.71
C ALA A 86 14.58 1.97 -7.00
N ALA A 87 14.25 2.38 -8.23
CA ALA A 87 12.91 2.24 -8.77
C ALA A 87 12.97 1.83 -10.25
N VAL A 88 11.96 1.05 -10.65
CA VAL A 88 11.80 0.54 -12.03
C VAL A 88 10.39 0.86 -12.49
N GLY A 89 10.26 1.41 -13.69
CA GLY A 89 8.99 1.53 -14.38
C GLY A 89 8.75 0.36 -15.32
N HIS A 90 7.48 -0.01 -15.55
CA HIS A 90 7.13 -0.98 -16.59
C HIS A 90 5.74 -0.77 -17.18
N ILE A 91 5.59 -1.18 -18.43
CA ILE A 91 4.32 -1.31 -19.15
C ILE A 91 4.34 -2.67 -19.83
N GLY A 92 3.45 -3.56 -19.42
CA GLY A 92 3.50 -4.95 -19.87
C GLY A 92 4.85 -5.58 -19.56
N ASP A 93 5.52 -6.09 -20.57
CA ASP A 93 6.83 -6.75 -20.53
C ASP A 93 8.04 -5.81 -20.70
N VAL A 94 7.80 -4.52 -20.94
CA VAL A 94 8.85 -3.51 -21.11
C VAL A 94 9.19 -2.86 -19.78
N PHE A 95 10.42 -3.04 -19.33
CA PHE A 95 10.95 -2.49 -18.08
C PHE A 95 12.04 -1.45 -18.34
N TRP A 96 12.16 -0.45 -17.46
CA TRP A 96 13.25 0.51 -17.48
C TRP A 96 13.60 0.98 -16.07
N VAL A 97 14.89 1.25 -15.86
CA VAL A 97 15.37 1.77 -14.58
C VAL A 97 15.07 3.26 -14.50
N MET A 98 14.55 3.69 -13.35
CA MET A 98 14.32 5.10 -13.05
C MET A 98 15.56 5.71 -12.39
N PRO A 99 15.86 7.01 -12.61
CA PRO A 99 16.95 7.70 -11.91
C PRO A 99 16.52 8.07 -10.47
N ILE A 100 16.05 7.08 -9.72
CA ILE A 100 15.52 7.21 -8.35
C ILE A 100 16.20 6.17 -7.47
N GLY A 101 16.72 6.62 -6.32
CA GLY A 101 17.42 5.79 -5.35
C GLY A 101 18.94 5.83 -5.49
N GLY A 102 19.62 5.37 -4.44
CA GLY A 102 21.08 5.44 -4.34
C GLY A 102 21.81 4.38 -5.16
N ASP A 103 21.09 3.34 -5.62
CA ASP A 103 21.66 2.19 -6.32
C ASP A 103 20.96 1.91 -7.66
N ALA A 104 20.45 2.94 -8.30
CA ALA A 104 19.79 2.80 -9.61
C ALA A 104 20.74 2.18 -10.67
N ASP A 105 22.03 2.38 -10.55
CA ASP A 105 23.10 1.80 -11.37
C ASP A 105 23.34 0.29 -11.10
N ARG A 106 22.76 -0.25 -10.05
CA ARG A 106 22.85 -1.66 -9.65
C ARG A 106 21.59 -2.47 -9.98
N VAL A 107 20.71 -1.92 -10.81
CA VAL A 107 19.51 -2.59 -11.28
C VAL A 107 19.66 -3.02 -12.72
N ALA A 108 19.33 -4.28 -12.98
CA ALA A 108 19.18 -4.81 -14.34
C ALA A 108 17.69 -5.10 -14.61
N VAL A 109 17.22 -4.76 -15.80
CA VAL A 109 15.86 -5.05 -16.26
C VAL A 109 15.80 -6.24 -17.21
N ASP A 110 16.94 -6.80 -17.55
CA ASP A 110 17.08 -8.05 -18.30
C ASP A 110 17.68 -9.13 -17.41
N ALA A 111 17.46 -10.39 -17.78
CA ALA A 111 18.04 -11.52 -17.06
C ALA A 111 19.57 -11.46 -17.08
N LEU A 112 20.18 -11.30 -15.92
CA LEU A 112 21.62 -11.47 -15.77
C LEU A 112 21.95 -12.97 -15.70
N PRO A 113 22.96 -13.45 -16.40
CA PRO A 113 23.43 -14.83 -16.29
C PRO A 113 24.09 -15.04 -14.93
N ILE A 114 23.30 -15.37 -13.91
CA ILE A 114 23.79 -15.56 -12.55
C ILE A 114 23.27 -16.88 -11.99
N ASP A 115 24.14 -17.55 -11.23
CA ASP A 115 23.83 -18.81 -10.55
C ASP A 115 22.55 -18.68 -9.71
N ALA A 116 21.61 -19.59 -9.92
CA ALA A 116 20.35 -19.65 -9.22
C ALA A 116 20.49 -19.70 -7.69
N ARG A 117 21.65 -20.16 -7.18
CA ARG A 117 21.93 -20.28 -5.75
C ARG A 117 22.13 -18.95 -5.03
N GLN A 118 22.40 -17.86 -5.76
CA GLN A 118 22.61 -16.51 -5.22
C GLN A 118 21.40 -15.61 -5.40
N ARG A 119 20.27 -16.15 -5.83
CA ARG A 119 19.05 -15.41 -6.12
C ARG A 119 18.09 -15.50 -4.95
N LYS A 120 17.57 -14.36 -4.50
CA LYS A 120 16.51 -14.28 -3.52
C LYS A 120 15.34 -13.45 -4.10
N VAL A 121 14.20 -14.08 -4.27
CA VAL A 121 12.99 -13.37 -4.75
C VAL A 121 12.46 -12.51 -3.61
N LEU A 122 12.40 -11.20 -3.83
CA LEU A 122 11.85 -10.23 -2.91
C LEU A 122 10.37 -9.95 -3.18
N TYR A 123 9.95 -10.05 -4.43
CA TYR A 123 8.59 -9.76 -4.87
C TYR A 123 8.30 -10.54 -6.15
N ARG A 124 7.07 -11.04 -6.30
CA ARG A 124 6.62 -11.72 -7.51
C ARG A 124 5.12 -11.58 -7.70
N THR A 125 4.74 -11.22 -8.91
CA THR A 125 3.37 -11.27 -9.44
C THR A 125 3.38 -11.95 -10.79
N ASN A 126 2.26 -11.97 -11.50
CA ASN A 126 2.21 -12.48 -12.87
C ASN A 126 2.96 -11.56 -13.86
N ASP A 127 3.12 -10.28 -13.51
CA ASP A 127 3.64 -9.27 -14.44
C ASP A 127 5.09 -8.86 -14.14
N ALA A 128 5.54 -9.05 -12.89
CA ALA A 128 6.87 -8.60 -12.48
C ALA A 128 7.45 -9.46 -11.35
N GLU A 129 8.77 -9.59 -11.36
CA GLU A 129 9.57 -10.23 -10.33
C GLU A 129 10.74 -9.31 -9.96
N VAL A 130 11.01 -9.16 -8.65
CA VAL A 130 12.19 -8.48 -8.12
C VAL A 130 13.05 -9.51 -7.42
N VAL A 131 14.28 -9.67 -7.91
CA VAL A 131 15.26 -10.62 -7.39
C VAL A 131 16.47 -9.89 -6.87
N LEU A 132 16.81 -10.15 -5.62
CA LEU A 132 18.06 -9.71 -5.01
C LEU A 132 19.18 -10.68 -5.35
N LYS A 133 20.33 -10.12 -5.69
CA LYS A 133 21.61 -10.81 -5.86
C LYS A 133 22.63 -10.20 -4.94
N ARG A 134 23.15 -11.00 -4.02
CA ARG A 134 24.25 -10.60 -3.15
C ARG A 134 25.57 -11.00 -3.74
N THR A 135 26.49 -10.05 -3.85
CA THR A 135 27.86 -10.27 -4.33
C THR A 135 28.85 -9.61 -3.37
N ASP A 136 30.13 -9.91 -3.52
CA ASP A 136 31.20 -9.26 -2.77
C ASP A 136 31.28 -7.75 -3.05
N ALA A 137 30.77 -7.31 -4.20
CA ALA A 137 30.68 -5.89 -4.59
C ALA A 137 29.41 -5.18 -4.06
N GLY A 138 28.55 -5.90 -3.36
CA GLY A 138 27.29 -5.39 -2.79
C GLY A 138 26.03 -6.03 -3.40
N ASP A 139 24.89 -5.43 -3.06
CA ASP A 139 23.58 -5.87 -3.51
C ASP A 139 23.27 -5.35 -4.92
N TYR A 140 22.69 -6.23 -5.74
CA TYR A 140 22.18 -5.94 -7.09
C TYR A 140 20.74 -6.44 -7.18
N TRP A 141 19.93 -5.78 -7.98
CA TRP A 141 18.56 -6.20 -8.25
C TRP A 141 18.35 -6.52 -9.71
N GLU A 142 17.63 -7.57 -9.96
CA GLU A 142 17.08 -7.91 -11.26
C GLU A 142 15.57 -7.72 -11.19
N VAL A 143 15.01 -6.91 -12.09
CA VAL A 143 13.57 -6.68 -12.19
C VAL A 143 13.15 -7.03 -13.60
N ARG A 144 12.25 -8.02 -13.72
CA ARG A 144 11.88 -8.59 -15.00
C ARG A 144 10.49 -9.22 -14.95
N GLN A 145 9.99 -9.63 -16.08
CA GLN A 145 8.84 -10.53 -16.13
C GLN A 145 9.21 -11.91 -15.54
N PRO A 146 8.34 -12.52 -14.75
CA PRO A 146 8.57 -13.87 -14.26
C PRO A 146 8.72 -14.87 -15.41
N ASP A 147 9.60 -15.84 -15.27
CA ASP A 147 9.65 -16.96 -16.20
C ASP A 147 8.44 -17.88 -15.97
N ASP A 148 7.64 -18.12 -17.00
CA ASP A 148 6.49 -19.05 -16.98
C ASP A 148 6.91 -20.54 -16.95
N SER A 149 8.17 -20.84 -16.63
CA SER A 149 8.70 -22.19 -16.58
C SER A 149 8.23 -22.92 -15.33
N HIS A 150 7.04 -23.51 -15.43
CA HIS A 150 6.59 -24.62 -14.60
C HIS A 150 6.02 -25.73 -15.47
#